data_fa8e0c5d33d0dc279b38d42fc42da73f
#
_entry.id   fa8e0c5d33d0dc279b38d42fc42da73f
#
_cell.length_a   1.000
_cell.length_b   1.000
_cell.length_c   1.000
_cell.angle_alpha   90.00
_cell.angle_beta   90.00
_cell.angle_gamma   90.00
#
_symmetry.space_group_name_H-M   'P 1'
#
loop_
_entity.id
_entity.type
_entity.pdbx_description
1 polymer ?
#
loop_
_entity_poly.entity_id
_entity_poly.type
_entity_poly.pdbx_seq_one_letter_code
_entity_poly.pdbx_strand_id
1 'polypeptide(L)'
;MKIAYLIAAHTDPKHLGRLIEALNINGHTDFYVHLDKRVELNVFQTEANIRISNVTWISDRVIAKWGGYSQCRYQKALIKSCIKSGNLYDRVFFLSGLDYPIWSNCKILSYLKNHPDLEIIAGKNISETNDNLQLRKIKNYHFFRDLPISNNKLHRIIKGFVQLAMRYIPIKRKGYIVTKGKKVNIYHGSSWWCVTGGCLRYIYNELISNPVWEQFFKFAYTPGKRLHDDVLHISKKPLRGELSGFLSICQAEASCISPKVY
;
A
#
# COMPACT_ATOMS: atom_id res chain seq x y z
N MET A 1 11.80 -21.21 4.01
CA MET A 1 11.03 -20.12 3.38
C MET A 1 11.49 -18.82 4.02
N LYS A 2 11.98 -17.87 3.23
CA LYS A 2 12.40 -16.55 3.69
C LYS A 2 11.30 -15.51 3.37
N ILE A 3 10.89 -14.72 4.37
CA ILE A 3 9.76 -13.78 4.28
C ILE A 3 10.24 -12.38 4.57
N ALA A 4 9.78 -11.42 3.78
CA ALA A 4 9.91 -10.00 4.10
C ALA A 4 8.56 -9.39 4.50
N TYR A 5 8.57 -8.56 5.53
CA TYR A 5 7.42 -7.76 5.95
C TYR A 5 7.70 -6.28 5.68
N LEU A 6 6.91 -5.66 4.80
CA LEU A 6 6.94 -4.23 4.50
C LEU A 6 5.86 -3.55 5.34
N ILE A 7 6.27 -2.75 6.31
CA ILE A 7 5.35 -2.20 7.32
C ILE A 7 5.29 -0.69 7.22
N ALA A 8 4.09 -0.13 7.09
CA ALA A 8 3.85 1.30 7.16
C ALA A 8 3.35 1.69 8.55
N ALA A 9 4.14 2.47 9.29
CA ALA A 9 3.85 2.89 10.67
C ALA A 9 3.76 4.42 10.79
N HIS A 10 2.96 4.91 11.75
CA HIS A 10 2.81 6.33 12.04
C HIS A 10 2.39 6.62 13.49
N THR A 11 2.02 5.60 14.25
CA THR A 11 1.55 5.70 15.64
C THR A 11 1.79 4.38 16.37
N ASP A 12 1.61 4.37 17.68
CA ASP A 12 1.69 3.21 18.58
C ASP A 12 2.98 2.38 18.39
N PRO A 13 4.14 2.93 18.80
CA PRO A 13 5.42 2.22 18.70
C PRO A 13 5.43 0.89 19.45
N LYS A 14 4.78 0.82 20.63
CA LYS A 14 4.72 -0.40 21.43
C LYS A 14 3.96 -1.52 20.73
N HIS A 15 2.87 -1.17 20.01
CA HIS A 15 2.14 -2.15 19.21
C HIS A 15 2.98 -2.63 18.03
N LEU A 16 3.71 -1.74 17.34
CA LEU A 16 4.62 -2.13 16.29
C LEU A 16 5.68 -3.12 16.79
N GLY A 17 6.25 -2.88 17.98
CA GLY A 17 7.19 -3.81 18.60
C GLY A 17 6.58 -5.20 18.77
N ARG A 18 5.37 -5.29 19.34
CA ARG A 18 4.64 -6.56 19.52
C ARG A 18 4.31 -7.24 18.18
N LEU A 19 3.92 -6.49 17.15
CA LEU A 19 3.67 -7.02 15.82
C LEU A 19 4.92 -7.68 15.24
N ILE A 20 6.05 -6.99 15.30
CA ILE A 20 7.33 -7.47 14.77
C ILE A 20 7.78 -8.73 15.54
N GLU A 21 7.69 -8.74 16.87
CA GLU A 21 7.99 -9.93 17.69
C GLU A 21 7.11 -11.11 17.32
N ALA A 22 5.80 -10.89 17.19
CA ALA A 22 4.84 -11.95 16.85
C ALA A 22 5.09 -12.57 15.48
N LEU A 23 5.58 -11.79 14.50
CA LEU A 23 5.88 -12.26 13.15
C LEU A 23 7.32 -12.76 12.99
N ASN A 24 8.17 -12.55 14.00
CA ASN A 24 9.58 -12.91 13.88
C ASN A 24 9.79 -14.43 13.89
N ILE A 25 10.53 -14.90 12.91
CA ILE A 25 11.04 -16.25 12.82
C ILE A 25 12.54 -16.14 12.57
N ASN A 26 13.35 -16.45 13.57
CA ASN A 26 14.81 -16.28 13.54
C ASN A 26 15.43 -16.84 12.26
N GLY A 27 16.18 -16.01 11.55
CA GLY A 27 16.86 -16.35 10.29
C GLY A 27 15.93 -16.45 9.06
N HIS A 28 14.61 -16.36 9.25
CA HIS A 28 13.63 -16.56 8.16
C HIS A 28 12.78 -15.34 7.84
N THR A 29 12.81 -14.30 8.66
CA THR A 29 12.03 -13.07 8.45
C THR A 29 12.93 -11.86 8.44
N ASP A 30 12.60 -10.87 7.59
CA ASP A 30 13.19 -9.53 7.58
C ASP A 30 12.06 -8.49 7.57
N PHE A 31 12.27 -7.37 8.26
CA PHE A 31 11.29 -6.30 8.40
C PHE A 31 11.81 -5.01 7.80
N TYR A 32 11.03 -4.37 6.94
CA TYR A 32 11.28 -3.05 6.39
C TYR A 32 10.20 -2.10 6.88
N VAL A 33 10.58 -1.10 7.65
CA VAL A 33 9.62 -0.20 8.30
C VAL A 33 9.72 1.20 7.72
N HIS A 34 8.64 1.68 7.14
CA HIS A 34 8.44 3.09 6.82
C HIS A 34 7.72 3.76 7.99
N LEU A 35 8.38 4.68 8.67
CA LEU A 35 7.75 5.55 9.65
C LEU A 35 7.37 6.88 8.98
N ASP A 36 6.13 7.33 9.16
CA ASP A 36 5.68 8.62 8.63
C ASP A 36 6.67 9.74 9.00
N LYS A 37 7.03 10.58 8.03
CA LYS A 37 8.08 11.60 8.20
C LYS A 37 7.77 12.62 9.31
N ARG A 38 6.50 12.79 9.69
CA ARG A 38 6.07 13.69 10.78
C ARG A 38 6.42 13.18 12.17
N VAL A 39 6.67 11.88 12.30
CA VAL A 39 6.98 11.23 13.58
C VAL A 39 8.49 11.25 13.80
N GLU A 40 8.92 11.56 15.02
CA GLU A 40 10.35 11.55 15.37
C GLU A 40 10.86 10.10 15.42
N LEU A 41 11.89 9.80 14.61
CA LEU A 41 12.35 8.43 14.41
C LEU A 41 12.96 7.83 15.67
N ASN A 42 13.88 8.55 16.30
CA ASN A 42 14.63 8.04 17.45
C ASN A 42 13.71 7.76 18.64
N VAL A 43 12.76 8.66 18.89
CA VAL A 43 11.77 8.49 19.95
C VAL A 43 10.90 7.26 19.69
N PHE A 44 10.41 7.14 18.45
CA PHE A 44 9.57 6.01 18.05
C PHE A 44 10.31 4.67 18.16
N GLN A 45 11.57 4.61 17.73
CA GLN A 45 12.41 3.42 17.84
C GLN A 45 12.65 2.99 19.28
N THR A 46 12.94 3.96 20.16
CA THR A 46 13.16 3.72 21.60
C THR A 46 11.89 3.15 22.24
N GLU A 47 10.74 3.75 21.96
CA GLU A 47 9.46 3.29 22.52
C GLU A 47 8.99 1.96 21.94
N ALA A 48 9.30 1.66 20.67
CA ALA A 48 8.99 0.38 20.06
C ALA A 48 9.77 -0.79 20.68
N ASN A 49 10.92 -0.48 21.29
CA ASN A 49 11.76 -1.43 22.05
C ASN A 49 12.02 -2.75 21.29
N ILE A 50 12.30 -2.67 19.99
CA ILE A 50 12.53 -3.83 19.14
C ILE A 50 13.95 -4.35 19.38
N ARG A 51 14.07 -5.60 19.81
CA ARG A 51 15.35 -6.23 20.23
C ARG A 51 15.95 -7.13 19.16
N ILE A 52 15.31 -7.28 18.00
CA ILE A 52 15.80 -8.13 16.90
C ILE A 52 16.58 -7.29 15.89
N SER A 53 17.60 -7.91 15.26
CA SER A 53 18.53 -7.21 14.35
C SER A 53 18.05 -7.13 12.90
N ASN A 54 17.02 -7.89 12.53
CA ASN A 54 16.51 -8.02 11.16
C ASN A 54 15.44 -6.96 10.81
N VAL A 55 15.53 -5.77 11.42
CA VAL A 55 14.63 -4.64 11.15
C VAL A 55 15.38 -3.49 10.49
N THR A 56 14.94 -3.13 9.29
CA THR A 56 15.46 -2.00 8.52
C THR A 56 14.45 -0.85 8.54
N TRP A 57 14.79 0.24 9.20
CA TRP A 57 14.06 1.51 9.13
C TRP A 57 14.48 2.23 7.85
N ILE A 58 13.55 2.39 6.90
CA ILE A 58 13.91 2.99 5.62
C ILE A 58 14.16 4.50 5.77
N SER A 59 15.18 5.00 5.09
CA SER A 59 15.56 6.42 5.13
C SER A 59 14.66 7.32 4.27
N ASP A 60 14.08 6.77 3.17
CA ASP A 60 13.18 7.49 2.26
C ASP A 60 11.77 7.58 2.87
N ARG A 61 11.65 8.47 3.88
CA ARG A 61 10.41 8.66 4.62
C ARG A 61 9.52 9.72 3.97
N VAL A 62 8.25 9.42 3.87
CA VAL A 62 7.22 10.25 3.21
C VAL A 62 6.18 10.69 4.24
N ILE A 63 5.69 11.93 4.12
CA ILE A 63 4.48 12.36 4.82
C ILE A 63 3.29 11.70 4.15
N ALA A 64 2.71 10.69 4.79
CA ALA A 64 1.57 9.96 4.27
C ALA A 64 0.27 10.75 4.48
N LYS A 65 -0.49 10.96 3.40
CA LYS A 65 -1.81 11.58 3.45
C LYS A 65 -2.86 10.61 2.97
N TRP A 66 -3.92 10.51 3.75
CA TRP A 66 -5.02 9.60 3.42
C TRP A 66 -5.67 9.97 2.08
N GLY A 67 -5.77 8.99 1.21
CA GLY A 67 -6.33 9.15 -0.13
C GLY A 67 -5.45 9.90 -1.14
N GLY A 68 -4.22 10.29 -0.76
CA GLY A 68 -3.24 10.93 -1.62
C GLY A 68 -2.27 9.95 -2.29
N TYR A 69 -1.51 10.44 -3.27
CA TYR A 69 -0.48 9.66 -3.97
C TYR A 69 0.71 9.33 -3.06
N SER A 70 0.90 10.08 -1.97
CA SER A 70 1.89 9.77 -0.92
C SER A 70 1.79 8.34 -0.40
N GLN A 71 0.59 7.73 -0.45
CA GLN A 71 0.42 6.31 -0.11
C GLN A 71 1.15 5.37 -1.09
N CYS A 72 1.18 5.68 -2.38
CA CYS A 72 1.97 4.94 -3.36
C CYS A 72 3.48 5.19 -3.15
N ARG A 73 3.85 6.41 -2.77
CA ARG A 73 5.25 6.78 -2.59
C ARG A 73 5.91 5.99 -1.46
N TYR A 74 5.29 5.88 -0.29
CA TYR A 74 5.89 5.10 0.80
C TYR A 74 5.89 3.59 0.50
N GLN A 75 4.86 3.05 -0.18
CA GLN A 75 4.87 1.66 -0.62
C GLN A 75 6.03 1.41 -1.60
N LYS A 76 6.20 2.30 -2.59
CA LYS A 76 7.32 2.23 -3.54
C LYS A 76 8.68 2.31 -2.84
N ALA A 77 8.82 3.15 -1.80
CA ALA A 77 10.04 3.26 -1.00
C ALA A 77 10.34 1.98 -0.23
N LEU A 78 9.33 1.34 0.38
CA LEU A 78 9.46 0.06 1.06
C LEU A 78 9.87 -1.06 0.09
N ILE A 79 9.20 -1.18 -1.05
CA ILE A 79 9.53 -2.16 -2.10
C ILE A 79 10.96 -1.95 -2.59
N LYS A 80 11.35 -0.69 -2.86
CA LYS A 80 12.70 -0.34 -3.28
C LYS A 80 13.76 -0.75 -2.24
N SER A 81 13.51 -0.51 -0.95
CA SER A 81 14.42 -0.90 0.12
C SER A 81 14.57 -2.41 0.20
N CYS A 82 13.47 -3.15 0.14
CA CYS A 82 13.45 -4.60 0.13
C CYS A 82 14.23 -5.19 -1.06
N ILE A 83 14.02 -4.69 -2.27
CA ILE A 83 14.73 -5.17 -3.47
C ILE A 83 16.23 -4.82 -3.42
N LYS A 84 16.57 -3.61 -2.95
CA LYS A 84 17.96 -3.14 -2.85
C LYS A 84 18.78 -3.84 -1.76
N SER A 85 18.16 -4.54 -0.83
CA SER A 85 18.89 -5.36 0.16
C SER A 85 19.68 -6.51 -0.46
N GLY A 86 19.35 -6.89 -1.71
CA GLY A 86 19.94 -8.05 -2.38
C GLY A 86 19.42 -9.39 -1.88
N ASN A 87 18.62 -9.42 -0.81
CA ASN A 87 18.04 -10.64 -0.28
C ASN A 87 16.98 -11.23 -1.22
N LEU A 88 16.95 -12.56 -1.30
CA LEU A 88 15.90 -13.28 -2.01
C LEU A 88 14.83 -13.72 -1.01
N TYR A 89 13.60 -13.33 -1.29
CA TYR A 89 12.44 -13.72 -0.47
C TYR A 89 11.51 -14.63 -1.25
N ASP A 90 10.99 -15.64 -0.57
CA ASP A 90 9.93 -16.49 -1.11
C ASP A 90 8.59 -15.75 -1.10
N ARG A 91 8.37 -14.97 -0.02
CA ARG A 91 7.14 -14.21 0.20
C ARG A 91 7.44 -12.81 0.73
N VAL A 92 6.61 -11.86 0.30
CA VAL A 92 6.67 -10.47 0.79
C VAL A 92 5.26 -10.02 1.16
N PHE A 93 5.10 -9.58 2.40
CA PHE A 93 3.86 -9.01 2.92
C PHE A 93 3.93 -7.50 2.97
N PHE A 94 2.80 -6.85 2.75
CA PHE A 94 2.63 -5.44 3.05
C PHE A 94 1.57 -5.28 4.15
N LEU A 95 1.94 -4.63 5.25
CA LEU A 95 1.15 -4.48 6.47
C LEU A 95 1.11 -3.03 6.94
N SER A 96 0.11 -2.71 7.77
CA SER A 96 0.12 -1.53 8.63
C SER A 96 0.83 -1.84 9.95
N GLY A 97 1.45 -0.83 10.55
CA GLY A 97 2.00 -0.95 11.91
C GLY A 97 0.95 -1.15 13.01
N LEU A 98 -0.35 -1.08 12.67
CA LEU A 98 -1.48 -1.35 13.57
C LEU A 98 -2.12 -2.73 13.36
N ASP A 99 -1.61 -3.51 12.40
CA ASP A 99 -2.08 -4.89 12.19
C ASP A 99 -1.54 -5.83 13.26
N TYR A 100 -2.18 -6.98 13.42
CA TYR A 100 -1.68 -8.06 14.28
C TYR A 100 -2.03 -9.43 13.69
N PRO A 101 -1.12 -10.43 13.75
CA PRO A 101 -1.41 -11.75 13.19
C PRO A 101 -2.39 -12.50 14.09
N ILE A 102 -3.46 -13.04 13.51
CA ILE A 102 -4.40 -13.95 14.21
C ILE A 102 -4.06 -15.42 13.97
N TRP A 103 -3.12 -15.70 13.06
CA TRP A 103 -2.57 -17.03 12.86
C TRP A 103 -1.15 -17.11 13.43
N SER A 104 -0.82 -18.28 13.98
CA SER A 104 0.56 -18.58 14.38
C SER A 104 1.49 -18.62 13.15
N ASN A 105 2.77 -18.35 13.36
CA ASN A 105 3.79 -18.44 12.31
C ASN A 105 3.80 -19.83 11.64
N CYS A 106 3.60 -20.91 12.41
CA CYS A 106 3.51 -22.27 11.86
C CYS A 106 2.35 -22.41 10.87
N LYS A 107 1.17 -21.86 11.19
CA LYS A 107 0.00 -21.90 10.31
C LYS A 107 0.22 -21.05 9.06
N ILE A 108 0.82 -19.86 9.19
CA ILE A 108 1.17 -18.98 8.06
C ILE A 108 2.13 -19.72 7.11
N LEU A 109 3.22 -20.29 7.65
CA LEU A 109 4.21 -21.01 6.86
C LEU A 109 3.62 -22.24 6.16
N SER A 110 2.80 -23.03 6.86
CA SER A 110 2.14 -24.20 6.28
C SER A 110 1.23 -23.80 5.12
N TYR A 111 0.42 -22.76 5.32
CA TYR A 111 -0.46 -22.26 4.27
C TYR A 111 0.32 -21.81 3.02
N LEU A 112 1.38 -21.01 3.21
CA LEU A 112 2.19 -20.50 2.11
C LEU A 112 2.98 -21.61 1.37
N LYS A 113 3.43 -22.65 2.09
CA LYS A 113 4.08 -23.82 1.49
C LYS A 113 3.12 -24.62 0.63
N ASN A 114 1.87 -24.75 1.04
CA ASN A 114 0.86 -25.47 0.29
C ASN A 114 0.34 -24.68 -0.94
N HIS A 115 0.65 -23.39 -1.01
CA HIS A 115 0.23 -22.51 -2.10
C HIS A 115 1.43 -21.68 -2.63
N PRO A 116 2.47 -22.33 -3.22
CA PRO A 116 3.74 -21.67 -3.54
C PRO A 116 3.60 -20.55 -4.58
N ASP A 117 2.68 -20.67 -5.53
CA ASP A 117 2.48 -19.71 -6.63
C ASP A 117 1.32 -18.75 -6.43
N LEU A 118 0.66 -18.80 -5.26
CA LEU A 118 -0.50 -17.96 -4.99
C LEU A 118 -0.07 -16.52 -4.67
N GLU A 119 -0.53 -15.58 -5.47
CA GLU A 119 -0.43 -14.15 -5.16
C GLU A 119 -1.69 -13.70 -4.40
N ILE A 120 -1.53 -13.30 -3.15
CA ILE A 120 -2.66 -12.93 -2.26
C ILE A 120 -2.90 -11.43 -2.39
N ILE A 121 -3.75 -11.07 -3.31
CA ILE A 121 -4.17 -9.68 -3.58
C ILE A 121 -5.67 -9.67 -3.83
N ALA A 122 -6.36 -8.75 -3.17
CA ALA A 122 -7.78 -8.52 -3.44
C ALA A 122 -7.94 -7.38 -4.45
N GLY A 123 -8.61 -7.64 -5.56
CA GLY A 123 -8.85 -6.63 -6.59
C GLY A 123 -10.18 -6.85 -7.32
N LYS A 124 -11.00 -5.78 -7.45
CA LYS A 124 -12.21 -5.75 -8.25
C LYS A 124 -12.00 -4.85 -9.46
N ASN A 125 -12.28 -5.35 -10.68
CA ASN A 125 -12.23 -4.52 -11.88
C ASN A 125 -13.24 -3.38 -11.78
N ILE A 126 -12.75 -2.15 -11.77
CA ILE A 126 -13.60 -0.95 -11.72
C ILE A 126 -13.69 -0.23 -13.06
N SER A 127 -12.89 -0.59 -14.05
CA SER A 127 -13.01 -0.04 -15.41
C SER A 127 -14.31 -0.47 -16.09
N GLU A 128 -14.83 -1.62 -15.72
CA GLU A 128 -16.02 -2.27 -16.30
C GLU A 128 -17.21 -2.30 -15.32
N THR A 129 -17.09 -1.62 -14.18
CA THR A 129 -18.19 -1.58 -13.21
C THR A 129 -19.27 -0.58 -13.62
N ASN A 130 -20.52 -0.92 -13.29
CA ASN A 130 -21.66 0.01 -13.39
C ASN A 130 -21.78 0.95 -12.16
N ASP A 131 -20.89 0.81 -11.17
CA ASP A 131 -20.86 1.68 -9.98
C ASP A 131 -20.24 3.05 -10.33
N ASN A 132 -21.11 4.02 -10.52
CA ASN A 132 -20.72 5.40 -10.84
C ASN A 132 -19.86 6.05 -9.75
N LEU A 133 -19.98 5.65 -8.47
CA LEU A 133 -19.17 6.19 -7.38
C LEU A 133 -17.73 5.71 -7.51
N GLN A 134 -17.52 4.44 -7.83
CA GLN A 134 -16.19 3.89 -8.05
C GLN A 134 -15.55 4.48 -9.33
N LEU A 135 -16.33 4.58 -10.41
CA LEU A 135 -15.87 5.19 -11.66
C LEU A 135 -15.43 6.65 -11.48
N ARG A 136 -16.15 7.44 -10.67
CA ARG A 136 -15.78 8.84 -10.37
C ARG A 136 -14.43 8.95 -9.68
N LYS A 137 -14.05 7.97 -8.85
CA LYS A 137 -12.75 7.96 -8.15
C LYS A 137 -11.56 7.86 -9.12
N ILE A 138 -11.73 7.25 -10.29
CA ILE A 138 -10.69 7.10 -11.31
C ILE A 138 -10.83 8.07 -12.49
N LYS A 139 -12.07 8.39 -12.90
CA LYS A 139 -12.33 9.28 -14.04
C LYS A 139 -12.19 10.76 -13.69
N ASN A 140 -12.33 11.15 -12.43
CA ASN A 140 -12.15 12.55 -12.03
C ASN A 140 -10.71 12.82 -11.60
N TYR A 141 -10.27 14.06 -11.80
CA TYR A 141 -9.00 14.54 -11.25
C TYR A 141 -9.20 14.92 -9.77
N HIS A 142 -8.29 14.41 -8.92
CA HIS A 142 -8.26 14.72 -7.50
C HIS A 142 -6.97 15.47 -7.15
N PHE A 143 -6.94 16.75 -7.52
CA PHE A 143 -5.82 17.62 -7.20
C PHE A 143 -5.75 17.92 -5.69
N PHE A 144 -4.57 18.32 -5.24
CA PHE A 144 -4.32 18.86 -3.88
C PHE A 144 -4.49 17.87 -2.71
N ARG A 145 -4.56 16.55 -2.99
CA ARG A 145 -4.67 15.54 -1.91
C ARG A 145 -3.40 15.44 -1.07
N ASP A 146 -2.23 15.63 -1.69
CA ASP A 146 -0.93 15.58 -1.03
C ASP A 146 -0.43 16.95 -0.56
N LEU A 147 -1.16 18.03 -0.84
CA LEU A 147 -0.78 19.34 -0.34
C LEU A 147 -0.96 19.42 1.18
N PRO A 148 -0.07 20.10 1.90
CA PRO A 148 -0.25 20.36 3.31
C PRO A 148 -1.58 21.06 3.54
N ILE A 149 -2.35 20.57 4.52
CA ILE A 149 -3.51 21.29 5.01
C ILE A 149 -2.94 22.47 5.79
N SER A 150 -2.91 23.64 5.17
CA SER A 150 -2.63 24.88 5.89
C SER A 150 -3.82 25.16 6.79
N ASN A 151 -3.55 25.50 8.06
CA ASN A 151 -4.59 26.00 8.99
C ASN A 151 -5.10 27.39 8.57
N ASN A 152 -4.54 27.98 7.53
CA ASN A 152 -4.98 29.26 6.98
C ASN A 152 -6.36 29.12 6.32
N LYS A 153 -7.33 29.90 6.83
CA LYS A 153 -8.72 29.94 6.32
C LYS A 153 -8.75 30.19 4.79
N LEU A 154 -7.88 31.06 4.28
CA LEU A 154 -7.78 31.37 2.86
C LEU A 154 -7.40 30.12 2.02
N HIS A 155 -6.45 29.32 2.48
CA HIS A 155 -6.07 28.07 1.81
C HIS A 155 -7.22 27.06 1.74
N ARG A 156 -8.02 26.98 2.81
CA ARG A 156 -9.22 26.11 2.87
C ARG A 156 -10.28 26.58 1.88
N ILE A 157 -10.51 27.89 1.76
CA ILE A 157 -11.45 28.49 0.83
C ILE A 157 -11.02 28.25 -0.62
N ILE A 158 -9.75 28.53 -0.95
CA ILE A 158 -9.18 28.29 -2.30
C ILE A 158 -9.30 26.82 -2.67
N LYS A 159 -8.96 25.90 -1.76
CA LYS A 159 -9.09 24.47 -1.99
C LYS A 159 -10.53 24.05 -2.23
N GLY A 160 -11.48 24.59 -1.46
CA GLY A 160 -12.91 24.36 -1.64
C GLY A 160 -13.40 24.86 -3.00
N PHE A 161 -12.97 26.06 -3.38
CA PHE A 161 -13.33 26.67 -4.66
C PHE A 161 -12.79 25.87 -5.86
N VAL A 162 -11.53 25.46 -5.79
CA VAL A 162 -10.92 24.63 -6.84
C VAL A 162 -11.61 23.26 -6.93
N GLN A 163 -11.93 22.64 -5.80
CA GLN A 163 -12.67 21.37 -5.79
C GLN A 163 -14.07 21.52 -6.38
N LEU A 164 -14.74 22.65 -6.11
CA LEU A 164 -16.05 22.95 -6.68
C LEU A 164 -15.94 23.21 -8.19
N ALA A 165 -15.00 24.06 -8.62
CA ALA A 165 -14.75 24.36 -10.03
C ALA A 165 -14.44 23.07 -10.82
N MET A 166 -13.64 22.17 -10.27
CA MET A 166 -13.32 20.88 -10.90
C MET A 166 -14.53 19.94 -11.06
N ARG A 167 -15.64 20.18 -10.34
CA ARG A 167 -16.91 19.46 -10.55
C ARG A 167 -17.57 19.83 -11.88
N TYR A 168 -17.40 21.06 -12.30
CA TYR A 168 -18.00 21.61 -13.52
C TYR A 168 -17.09 21.54 -14.75
N ILE A 169 -15.80 21.25 -14.56
CA ILE A 169 -14.88 21.07 -15.68
C ILE A 169 -15.13 19.70 -16.31
N PRO A 170 -15.47 19.63 -17.62
CA PRO A 170 -15.82 18.37 -18.29
C PRO A 170 -14.62 17.46 -18.57
N ILE A 171 -13.41 17.84 -18.12
CA ILE A 171 -12.20 17.06 -18.35
C ILE A 171 -12.24 15.82 -17.48
N LYS A 172 -12.53 14.68 -18.09
CA LYS A 172 -12.50 13.37 -17.44
C LYS A 172 -11.29 12.58 -17.92
N ARG A 173 -10.75 11.78 -17.02
CA ARG A 173 -9.68 10.83 -17.33
C ARG A 173 -10.29 9.57 -17.97
N LYS A 174 -9.50 8.89 -18.76
CA LYS A 174 -9.85 7.54 -19.22
C LYS A 174 -9.97 6.62 -17.99
N GLY A 175 -10.96 5.74 -17.97
CA GLY A 175 -11.13 4.74 -16.90
C GLY A 175 -10.20 3.53 -17.05
N TYR A 176 -9.11 3.66 -17.83
CA TYR A 176 -8.12 2.64 -18.09
C TYR A 176 -6.76 3.30 -18.39
N ILE A 177 -5.71 2.54 -18.31
CA ILE A 177 -4.34 2.97 -18.68
C ILE A 177 -3.98 2.33 -20.03
N VAL A 178 -3.22 3.05 -20.83
CA VAL A 178 -2.60 2.49 -22.06
C VAL A 178 -1.10 2.42 -21.79
N THR A 179 -0.55 1.23 -21.84
CA THR A 179 0.89 1.00 -21.64
C THR A 179 1.37 -0.07 -22.61
N LYS A 180 2.55 0.12 -23.21
CA LYS A 180 3.14 -0.80 -24.19
C LYS A 180 2.13 -1.22 -25.29
N GLY A 181 1.32 -0.26 -25.76
CA GLY A 181 0.28 -0.49 -26.78
C GLY A 181 -0.95 -1.28 -26.32
N LYS A 182 -1.04 -1.64 -25.04
CA LYS A 182 -2.17 -2.42 -24.48
C LYS A 182 -3.01 -1.57 -23.54
N LYS A 183 -4.33 -1.79 -23.62
CA LYS A 183 -5.29 -1.26 -22.64
C LYS A 183 -5.24 -2.11 -21.37
N VAL A 184 -5.04 -1.44 -20.22
CA VAL A 184 -5.04 -2.06 -18.91
C VAL A 184 -6.20 -1.49 -18.10
N ASN A 185 -7.05 -2.37 -17.62
CA ASN A 185 -8.17 -2.00 -16.76
C ASN A 185 -7.67 -1.64 -15.36
N ILE A 186 -8.42 -0.80 -14.66
CA ILE A 186 -8.11 -0.37 -13.30
C ILE A 186 -8.85 -1.25 -12.30
N TYR A 187 -8.12 -1.74 -11.32
CA TYR A 187 -8.65 -2.55 -10.24
C TYR A 187 -8.64 -1.76 -8.92
N HIS A 188 -9.54 -2.08 -8.05
CA HIS A 188 -9.60 -1.54 -6.69
C HIS A 188 -9.63 -2.66 -5.69
N GLY A 189 -8.66 -2.68 -4.79
CA GLY A 189 -8.54 -3.74 -3.82
C GLY A 189 -8.10 -3.26 -2.44
N SER A 190 -7.57 -4.18 -1.66
CA SER A 190 -6.98 -3.92 -0.36
C SER A 190 -5.64 -3.19 -0.51
N SER A 191 -5.24 -2.45 0.52
CA SER A 191 -3.86 -1.96 0.62
C SER A 191 -2.90 -3.07 1.08
N TRP A 192 -3.43 -4.10 1.70
CA TRP A 192 -2.68 -5.25 2.22
C TRP A 192 -2.58 -6.34 1.18
N TRP A 193 -1.42 -6.92 1.04
CA TRP A 193 -1.15 -7.97 0.07
C TRP A 193 0.00 -8.87 0.53
N CYS A 194 0.05 -10.08 0.00
CA CYS A 194 1.20 -10.98 0.12
C CYS A 194 1.52 -11.57 -1.25
N VAL A 195 2.72 -11.31 -1.73
CA VAL A 195 3.15 -11.73 -3.06
C VAL A 195 4.42 -12.57 -2.99
N THR A 196 4.71 -13.31 -4.06
CA THR A 196 6.00 -13.98 -4.23
C THR A 196 7.11 -12.95 -4.45
N GLY A 197 8.34 -13.28 -4.11
CA GLY A 197 9.50 -12.42 -4.38
C GLY A 197 9.71 -12.17 -5.88
N GLY A 198 9.33 -13.13 -6.72
CA GLY A 198 9.34 -12.96 -8.19
C GLY A 198 8.35 -11.90 -8.65
N CYS A 199 7.13 -11.97 -8.10
CA CYS A 199 6.08 -11.00 -8.37
C CYS A 199 6.50 -9.59 -7.88
N LEU A 200 7.07 -9.46 -6.68
CA LEU A 200 7.57 -8.18 -6.18
C LEU A 200 8.62 -7.55 -7.11
N ARG A 201 9.56 -8.32 -7.61
CA ARG A 201 10.57 -7.83 -8.58
C ARG A 201 9.91 -7.36 -9.88
N TYR A 202 8.92 -8.09 -10.37
CA TYR A 202 8.16 -7.69 -11.54
C TYR A 202 7.44 -6.34 -11.32
N ILE A 203 6.72 -6.19 -10.21
CA ILE A 203 6.05 -4.94 -9.82
C ILE A 203 7.06 -3.79 -9.76
N TYR A 204 8.18 -4.00 -9.08
CA TYR A 204 9.22 -2.99 -8.93
C TYR A 204 9.78 -2.51 -10.26
N ASN A 205 10.13 -3.44 -11.15
CA ASN A 205 10.67 -3.12 -12.46
C ASN A 205 9.65 -2.35 -13.31
N GLU A 206 8.39 -2.77 -13.28
CA GLU A 206 7.33 -2.08 -14.03
C GLU A 206 7.08 -0.66 -13.50
N LEU A 207 7.08 -0.47 -12.17
CA LEU A 207 6.89 0.84 -11.54
C LEU A 207 8.06 1.81 -11.79
N ILE A 208 9.27 1.30 -12.03
CA ILE A 208 10.43 2.14 -12.34
C ILE A 208 10.51 2.45 -13.83
N SER A 209 10.36 1.43 -14.69
CA SER A 209 10.55 1.56 -16.12
C SER A 209 9.39 2.27 -16.83
N ASN A 210 8.24 2.40 -16.18
CA ASN A 210 7.03 2.87 -16.81
C ASN A 210 6.37 4.04 -16.04
N PRO A 211 6.70 5.29 -16.40
CA PRO A 211 6.18 6.47 -15.70
C PRO A 211 4.67 6.69 -15.87
N VAL A 212 4.02 5.98 -16.79
CA VAL A 212 2.56 6.09 -17.03
C VAL A 212 1.77 5.76 -15.76
N TRP A 213 2.24 4.79 -14.96
CA TRP A 213 1.63 4.45 -13.66
C TRP A 213 1.61 5.65 -12.73
N GLU A 214 2.75 6.30 -12.55
CA GLU A 214 2.85 7.48 -11.68
C GLU A 214 1.97 8.63 -12.17
N GLN A 215 2.04 8.94 -13.46
CA GLN A 215 1.25 10.00 -14.09
C GLN A 215 -0.25 9.76 -13.91
N PHE A 216 -0.68 8.52 -14.05
CA PHE A 216 -2.08 8.16 -13.87
C PHE A 216 -2.51 8.27 -12.41
N PHE A 217 -1.77 7.66 -11.47
CA PHE A 217 -2.21 7.57 -10.08
C PHE A 217 -1.99 8.84 -9.26
N LYS A 218 -1.10 9.74 -9.69
CA LYS A 218 -0.84 11.03 -9.03
C LYS A 218 -2.11 11.85 -8.77
N PHE A 219 -3.08 11.75 -9.65
CA PHE A 219 -4.34 12.48 -9.57
C PHE A 219 -5.56 11.60 -9.30
N ALA A 220 -5.37 10.33 -8.97
CA ALA A 220 -6.45 9.43 -8.59
C ALA A 220 -6.83 9.58 -7.11
N TYR A 221 -8.06 9.21 -6.78
CA TYR A 221 -8.49 9.09 -5.38
C TYR A 221 -8.11 7.72 -4.83
N THR A 222 -7.52 7.67 -3.63
CA THR A 222 -7.02 6.44 -2.98
C THR A 222 -6.15 5.55 -3.89
N PRO A 223 -5.07 6.09 -4.48
CA PRO A 223 -4.27 5.35 -5.46
C PRO A 223 -3.52 4.17 -4.85
N GLY A 224 -3.19 4.21 -3.54
CA GLY A 224 -2.47 3.14 -2.84
C GLY A 224 -3.21 1.79 -2.79
N LYS A 225 -4.54 1.80 -3.01
CA LYS A 225 -5.37 0.58 -3.10
C LYS A 225 -5.49 0.02 -4.53
N ARG A 226 -4.72 0.51 -5.49
CA ARG A 226 -4.92 0.21 -6.91
C ARG A 226 -3.64 -0.11 -7.65
N LEU A 227 -2.57 0.62 -7.35
CA LEU A 227 -1.35 0.58 -8.13
C LEU A 227 -0.77 -0.85 -8.30
N HIS A 228 -0.79 -1.64 -7.22
CA HIS A 228 -0.23 -2.99 -7.26
C HIS A 228 -1.14 -3.98 -7.98
N ASP A 229 -2.45 -3.85 -7.77
CA ASP A 229 -3.45 -4.71 -8.40
C ASP A 229 -3.40 -4.57 -9.92
N ASP A 230 -3.26 -3.33 -10.41
CA ASP A 230 -3.22 -3.03 -11.84
C ASP A 230 -1.96 -3.56 -12.53
N VAL A 231 -0.81 -3.42 -11.87
CA VAL A 231 0.47 -3.93 -12.40
C VAL A 231 0.44 -5.46 -12.50
N LEU A 232 -0.19 -6.14 -11.54
CA LEU A 232 -0.27 -7.60 -11.53
C LEU A 232 -1.18 -8.17 -12.62
N HIS A 233 -2.27 -7.50 -12.94
CA HIS A 233 -3.14 -7.94 -14.03
C HIS A 233 -2.46 -7.97 -15.41
N ILE A 234 -1.36 -7.24 -15.58
CA ILE A 234 -0.54 -7.35 -16.82
C ILE A 234 0.23 -8.66 -16.87
N SER A 235 0.61 -9.23 -15.74
CA SER A 235 1.49 -10.41 -15.67
C SER A 235 0.86 -11.73 -16.11
N LYS A 236 -0.45 -11.76 -16.42
CA LYS A 236 -1.23 -12.98 -16.75
C LYS A 236 -1.16 -14.10 -15.69
N LYS A 237 -0.69 -13.84 -14.48
CA LYS A 237 -0.77 -14.81 -13.40
C LYS A 237 -2.20 -14.89 -12.87
N PRO A 238 -2.74 -16.09 -12.60
CA PRO A 238 -4.09 -16.24 -12.10
C PRO A 238 -4.17 -15.64 -10.68
N LEU A 239 -4.93 -14.55 -10.56
CA LEU A 239 -5.35 -14.01 -9.27
C LEU A 239 -6.54 -14.85 -8.81
N ARG A 240 -6.35 -15.76 -7.88
CA ARG A 240 -7.48 -16.46 -7.25
C ARG A 240 -8.00 -15.65 -6.08
N GLY A 241 -9.18 -15.07 -6.28
CA GLY A 241 -9.88 -14.18 -5.35
C GLY A 241 -10.73 -14.91 -4.30
N GLU A 242 -10.19 -15.88 -3.54
CA GLU A 242 -10.95 -16.54 -2.46
C GLU A 242 -10.30 -16.43 -1.08
N LEU A 243 -9.73 -15.28 -0.76
CA LEU A 243 -9.12 -15.09 0.56
C LEU A 243 -9.55 -13.78 1.23
N SER A 244 -10.86 -13.48 1.17
CA SER A 244 -11.45 -12.48 2.07
C SER A 244 -11.16 -12.78 3.55
N GLY A 245 -10.98 -14.05 3.91
CA GLY A 245 -10.64 -14.49 5.27
C GLY A 245 -9.21 -14.18 5.70
N PHE A 246 -8.19 -14.33 4.84
CA PHE A 246 -6.80 -14.11 5.24
C PHE A 246 -6.43 -12.62 5.33
N LEU A 247 -7.03 -11.78 4.48
CA LEU A 247 -6.81 -10.33 4.49
C LEU A 247 -7.76 -9.60 5.45
N SER A 248 -8.95 -10.13 5.75
CA SER A 248 -9.82 -9.63 6.82
C SER A 248 -9.21 -9.83 8.22
N ILE A 249 -8.23 -10.70 8.34
CA ILE A 249 -7.42 -10.92 9.54
C ILE A 249 -6.71 -9.65 10.01
N CYS A 250 -6.29 -8.80 9.07
CA CYS A 250 -5.64 -7.53 9.38
C CYS A 250 -6.61 -6.33 9.38
N GLN A 251 -7.86 -6.50 9.00
CA GLN A 251 -8.84 -5.42 8.86
C GLN A 251 -9.74 -5.20 10.09
N ALA A 252 -9.81 -6.13 11.03
CA ALA A 252 -10.81 -6.13 12.09
C ALA A 252 -10.73 -4.92 13.05
N GLU A 253 -9.57 -4.25 13.17
CA GLU A 253 -9.42 -3.11 14.06
C GLU A 253 -9.42 -1.74 13.37
N ALA A 254 -9.19 -1.67 12.06
CA ALA A 254 -9.16 -0.39 11.34
C ALA A 254 -10.55 0.27 11.19
N SER A 255 -11.63 -0.46 11.39
CA SER A 255 -13.01 0.06 11.36
C SER A 255 -13.48 0.64 12.70
N CYS A 256 -12.82 0.28 13.80
CA CYS A 256 -13.22 0.72 15.16
C CYS A 256 -12.51 1.98 15.65
N ILE A 257 -11.43 2.43 14.97
CA ILE A 257 -10.70 3.62 15.39
C ILE A 257 -10.73 4.65 14.26
N SER A 258 -11.87 5.29 14.06
CA SER A 258 -11.97 6.60 13.44
C SER A 258 -12.14 7.63 14.56
N PRO A 259 -11.09 8.30 15.02
CA PRO A 259 -11.29 9.53 15.74
C PRO A 259 -11.77 10.55 14.71
N LYS A 260 -12.97 11.04 14.89
CA LYS A 260 -13.37 12.34 14.35
C LYS A 260 -12.38 13.36 14.88
N VAL A 261 -11.39 13.71 14.07
CA VAL A 261 -10.59 14.90 14.30
C VAL A 261 -11.18 15.98 13.43
N TYR A 262 -11.81 16.93 14.10
CA TYR A 262 -12.34 18.18 13.58
C TYR A 262 -11.26 19.03 12.91
#